data_34ccf0857d738db3c585db30bdfc8cfe
#
_entry.id   34ccf0857d738db3c585db30bdfc8cfe
#
_cell.length_a   1.000
_cell.length_b   1.000
_cell.length_c   1.000
_cell.angle_alpha   90.00
_cell.angle_beta   90.00
_cell.angle_gamma   90.00
#
_symmetry.space_group_name_H-M   'P 1'
#
loop_
_entity.id
_entity.type
_entity.pdbx_description
1 polymer ?
#
loop_
_entity_poly.entity_id
_entity_poly.type
_entity_poly.pdbx_seq_one_letter_code
_entity_poly.pdbx_strand_id
1 'polypeptide(L)'
;MVNTITTFNTCIRDIQKMRGFYVFLSDHYKIAPEDLSDLLRSELVNLVSAMDRFIHEFVRIGIINSYTNKTPQTDKCKSISIKFSTLNKVIECQSRKTPPTCNEETAEYWINNEIKTILKSMSFQKIDRIKDALSYIWDLDHKIPVIMSKMHYPFPESTPNANQKFLEKKIDLIVSRRNQIVHEADYDISI
;
A
#
# COMPACT_ATOMS: atom_id res chain seq x y z
N MET A 1 7.45 10.79 4.15
CA MET A 1 6.83 10.61 2.81
C MET A 1 7.88 10.33 1.74
N VAL A 2 8.95 11.11 1.60
CA VAL A 2 10.01 10.86 0.59
C VAL A 2 10.54 9.42 0.66
N ASN A 3 10.84 8.92 1.85
CA ASN A 3 11.37 7.55 2.04
C ASN A 3 10.39 6.45 1.56
N THR A 4 9.09 6.62 1.78
CA THR A 4 8.05 5.65 1.35
C THR A 4 7.95 5.56 -0.17
N ILE A 5 7.96 6.70 -0.86
CA ILE A 5 7.95 6.77 -2.32
C ILE A 5 9.24 6.16 -2.89
N THR A 6 10.39 6.49 -2.31
CA THR A 6 11.69 5.94 -2.72
C THR A 6 11.71 4.42 -2.56
N THR A 7 11.23 3.89 -1.43
CA THR A 7 11.15 2.45 -1.19
C THR A 7 10.23 1.78 -2.20
N PHE A 8 9.06 2.34 -2.45
CA PHE A 8 8.12 1.81 -3.46
C PHE A 8 8.75 1.79 -4.85
N ASN A 9 9.35 2.90 -5.28
CA ASN A 9 10.03 2.99 -6.58
C ASN A 9 11.20 2.00 -6.71
N THR A 10 11.89 1.70 -5.61
CA THR A 10 12.93 0.67 -5.59
C THR A 10 12.33 -0.72 -5.82
N CYS A 11 11.23 -1.05 -5.12
CA CYS A 11 10.51 -2.31 -5.35
C CYS A 11 10.04 -2.44 -6.81
N ILE A 12 9.46 -1.40 -7.38
CA ILE A 12 9.03 -1.40 -8.80
C ILE A 12 10.21 -1.64 -9.74
N ARG A 13 11.35 -0.99 -9.49
CA ARG A 13 12.58 -1.19 -10.27
C ARG A 13 13.08 -2.63 -10.21
N ASP A 14 13.03 -3.25 -9.04
CA ASP A 14 13.47 -4.64 -8.87
C ASP A 14 12.50 -5.62 -9.58
N ILE A 15 11.21 -5.35 -9.55
CA ILE A 15 10.20 -6.08 -10.33
C ILE A 15 10.48 -5.94 -11.84
N GLN A 16 10.79 -4.75 -12.31
CA GLN A 16 11.16 -4.50 -13.71
C GLN A 16 12.42 -5.26 -14.14
N LYS A 17 13.43 -5.39 -13.23
CA LYS A 17 14.62 -6.23 -13.49
C LYS A 17 14.25 -7.71 -13.63
N MET A 18 13.35 -8.22 -12.78
CA MET A 18 12.85 -9.60 -12.89
C MET A 18 12.19 -9.83 -14.25
N ARG A 19 11.37 -8.87 -14.70
CA ARG A 19 10.75 -8.89 -16.03
C ARG A 19 11.78 -8.89 -17.15
N GLY A 20 12.78 -8.01 -17.03
CA GLY A 20 13.90 -7.97 -17.99
C GLY A 20 14.67 -9.29 -18.04
N PHE A 21 14.87 -9.94 -16.90
CA PHE A 21 15.53 -11.24 -16.83
C PHE A 21 14.68 -12.34 -17.48
N TYR A 22 13.36 -12.36 -17.24
CA TYR A 22 12.44 -13.26 -17.95
C TYR A 22 12.57 -13.11 -19.47
N VAL A 23 12.48 -11.88 -20.00
CA VAL A 23 12.59 -11.59 -21.42
C VAL A 23 13.93 -12.06 -21.98
N PHE A 24 15.03 -11.80 -21.26
CA PHE A 24 16.37 -12.22 -21.67
C PHE A 24 16.50 -13.74 -21.76
N LEU A 25 15.99 -14.49 -20.79
CA LEU A 25 16.04 -15.96 -20.79
C LEU A 25 15.16 -16.55 -21.90
N SER A 26 13.96 -16.02 -22.08
CA SER A 26 13.04 -16.45 -23.14
C SER A 26 13.60 -16.16 -24.54
N ASP A 27 14.09 -14.97 -24.77
CA ASP A 27 14.47 -14.51 -26.12
C ASP A 27 15.88 -15.00 -26.51
N HIS A 28 16.80 -15.00 -25.57
CA HIS A 28 18.22 -15.29 -25.84
C HIS A 28 18.53 -16.78 -25.71
N TYR A 29 18.05 -17.39 -24.63
CA TYR A 29 18.29 -18.81 -24.35
C TYR A 29 17.18 -19.72 -24.81
N LYS A 30 16.06 -19.16 -25.34
CA LYS A 30 14.89 -19.92 -25.83
C LYS A 30 14.34 -20.87 -24.78
N ILE A 31 14.41 -20.50 -23.50
CA ILE A 31 13.82 -21.28 -22.42
C ILE A 31 12.30 -21.18 -22.56
N ALA A 32 11.61 -22.30 -22.41
CA ALA A 32 10.17 -22.37 -22.55
C ALA A 32 9.46 -21.50 -21.49
N PRO A 33 8.35 -20.81 -21.83
CA PRO A 33 7.61 -19.97 -20.89
C PRO A 33 7.16 -20.72 -19.63
N GLU A 34 6.88 -21.99 -19.75
CA GLU A 34 6.47 -22.88 -18.65
C GLU A 34 7.58 -22.96 -17.57
N ASP A 35 8.84 -23.13 -18.00
CA ASP A 35 10.00 -23.22 -17.10
C ASP A 35 10.32 -21.86 -16.43
N LEU A 36 9.87 -20.76 -17.02
CA LEU A 36 10.04 -19.40 -16.51
C LEU A 36 8.82 -18.86 -15.75
N SER A 37 7.77 -19.68 -15.63
CA SER A 37 6.50 -19.24 -15.03
C SER A 37 6.65 -18.74 -13.59
N ASP A 38 7.56 -19.30 -12.80
CA ASP A 38 7.83 -18.88 -11.42
C ASP A 38 8.41 -17.47 -11.31
N LEU A 39 9.14 -16.99 -12.32
CA LEU A 39 9.58 -15.60 -12.37
C LEU A 39 8.39 -14.66 -12.50
N LEU A 40 7.42 -14.98 -13.39
CA LEU A 40 6.21 -14.18 -13.57
C LEU A 40 5.30 -14.23 -12.35
N ARG A 41 5.17 -15.37 -11.69
CA ARG A 41 4.43 -15.53 -10.44
C ARG A 41 5.05 -14.68 -9.34
N SER A 42 6.38 -14.73 -9.19
CA SER A 42 7.10 -13.93 -8.21
C SER A 42 6.98 -12.43 -8.50
N GLU A 43 7.04 -12.02 -9.77
CA GLU A 43 6.81 -10.63 -10.19
C GLU A 43 5.44 -10.13 -9.71
N LEU A 44 4.39 -10.90 -9.95
CA LEU A 44 3.02 -10.54 -9.58
C LEU A 44 2.83 -10.45 -8.06
N VAL A 45 3.34 -11.43 -7.32
CA VAL A 45 3.28 -11.44 -5.85
C VAL A 45 4.01 -10.23 -5.26
N ASN A 46 5.19 -9.91 -5.78
CA ASN A 46 5.97 -8.77 -5.34
C ASN A 46 5.28 -7.44 -5.65
N LEU A 47 4.64 -7.32 -6.83
CA LEU A 47 3.91 -6.11 -7.23
C LEU A 47 2.75 -5.81 -6.27
N VAL A 48 1.90 -6.79 -5.99
CA VAL A 48 0.75 -6.63 -5.09
C VAL A 48 1.22 -6.34 -3.66
N SER A 49 2.28 -7.01 -3.21
CA SER A 49 2.86 -6.79 -1.87
C SER A 49 3.49 -5.40 -1.73
N ALA A 50 4.16 -4.91 -2.78
CA ALA A 50 4.73 -3.56 -2.80
C ALA A 50 3.63 -2.48 -2.76
N MET A 51 2.54 -2.67 -3.51
CA MET A 51 1.38 -1.78 -3.50
C MET A 51 0.72 -1.74 -2.12
N ASP A 52 0.41 -2.88 -1.53
CA ASP A 52 -0.22 -3.00 -0.21
C ASP A 52 0.65 -2.30 0.85
N ARG A 53 1.95 -2.60 0.90
CA ARG A 53 2.91 -1.96 1.80
C ARG A 53 2.99 -0.44 1.59
N PHE A 54 2.96 0.02 0.34
CA PHE A 54 2.98 1.45 0.03
C PHE A 54 1.76 2.15 0.62
N ILE A 55 0.56 1.61 0.44
CA ILE A 55 -0.68 2.19 0.98
C ILE A 55 -0.64 2.19 2.52
N HIS A 56 -0.20 1.10 3.16
CA HIS A 56 -0.01 1.05 4.61
C HIS A 56 0.86 2.19 5.13
N GLU A 57 2.05 2.36 4.56
CA GLU A 57 2.98 3.41 4.99
C GLU A 57 2.49 4.82 4.66
N PHE A 58 1.85 5.00 3.50
CA PHE A 58 1.30 6.28 3.09
C PHE A 58 0.20 6.76 4.05
N VAL A 59 -0.75 5.86 4.37
CA VAL A 59 -1.85 6.15 5.31
C VAL A 59 -1.31 6.38 6.72
N ARG A 60 -0.37 5.54 7.18
CA ARG A 60 0.27 5.69 8.49
C ARG A 60 0.91 7.07 8.66
N ILE A 61 1.72 7.49 7.69
CA ILE A 61 2.38 8.81 7.72
C ILE A 61 1.34 9.94 7.69
N GLY A 62 0.28 9.79 6.90
CA GLY A 62 -0.79 10.77 6.85
C GLY A 62 -1.51 10.92 8.19
N ILE A 63 -1.84 9.83 8.87
CA ILE A 63 -2.45 9.85 10.21
C ILE A 63 -1.50 10.52 11.23
N ILE A 64 -0.21 10.20 11.20
CA ILE A 64 0.78 10.85 12.10
C ILE A 64 0.90 12.34 11.81
N ASN A 65 0.89 12.75 10.54
CA ASN A 65 0.89 14.16 10.18
C ASN A 65 -0.37 14.89 10.70
N SER A 66 -1.53 14.23 10.66
CA SER A 66 -2.77 14.77 11.23
C SER A 66 -2.70 14.84 12.76
N TYR A 67 -2.13 13.84 13.43
CA TYR A 67 -1.91 13.84 14.87
C TYR A 67 -0.97 14.98 15.31
N THR A 68 0.09 15.25 14.53
CA THR A 68 1.05 16.34 14.80
C THR A 68 0.61 17.70 14.24
N ASN A 69 -0.67 17.86 13.85
CA ASN A 69 -1.26 19.08 13.30
C ASN A 69 -0.57 19.64 12.03
N LYS A 70 0.13 18.79 11.28
CA LYS A 70 0.72 19.16 9.98
C LYS A 70 -0.31 19.14 8.85
N THR A 71 -1.38 18.36 9.02
CA THR A 71 -2.51 18.28 8.09
C THR A 71 -3.83 18.24 8.87
N PRO A 72 -4.95 18.70 8.27
CA PRO A 72 -6.27 18.57 8.89
C PRO A 72 -6.63 17.10 9.17
N GLN A 73 -7.35 16.87 10.27
CA GLN A 73 -7.87 15.55 10.61
C GLN A 73 -9.20 15.31 9.90
N THR A 74 -9.30 14.20 9.20
CA THR A 74 -10.59 13.72 8.65
C THR A 74 -11.46 13.15 9.78
N ASP A 75 -12.79 13.05 9.57
CA ASP A 75 -13.67 12.45 10.57
C ASP A 75 -13.34 10.98 10.81
N LYS A 76 -12.91 10.27 9.78
CA LYS A 76 -12.43 8.90 9.92
C LYS A 76 -11.13 8.82 10.75
N CYS A 77 -10.22 9.75 10.61
CA CYS A 77 -9.02 9.83 11.44
C CYS A 77 -9.39 10.07 12.92
N LYS A 78 -10.35 10.96 13.20
CA LYS A 78 -10.85 11.22 14.57
C LYS A 78 -11.52 10.00 15.21
N SER A 79 -12.09 9.09 14.41
CA SER A 79 -12.75 7.87 14.89
C SER A 79 -11.79 6.73 15.24
N ILE A 80 -10.48 6.89 15.07
CA ILE A 80 -9.51 5.85 15.41
C ILE A 80 -9.51 5.61 16.92
N SER A 81 -9.77 4.37 17.32
CA SER A 81 -9.71 3.94 18.71
C SER A 81 -8.28 3.57 19.08
N ILE A 82 -7.76 4.19 20.14
CA ILE A 82 -6.41 3.94 20.67
C ILE A 82 -6.54 3.17 21.98
N LYS A 83 -5.66 2.19 22.19
CA LYS A 83 -5.62 1.42 23.43
C LYS A 83 -5.33 2.32 24.61
N PHE A 84 -5.98 2.05 25.76
CA PHE A 84 -5.76 2.78 27.00
C PHE A 84 -4.29 2.72 27.47
N SER A 85 -3.61 1.59 27.25
CA SER A 85 -2.19 1.48 27.55
C SER A 85 -1.31 2.44 26.74
N THR A 86 -1.63 2.64 25.47
CA THR A 86 -0.94 3.63 24.61
C THR A 86 -1.25 5.05 25.04
N LEU A 87 -2.51 5.34 25.42
CA LEU A 87 -2.90 6.65 25.93
C LEU A 87 -2.12 7.00 27.21
N ASN A 88 -1.98 6.06 28.16
CA ASN A 88 -1.19 6.28 29.37
C ASN A 88 0.27 6.63 29.04
N LYS A 89 0.89 5.95 28.07
CA LYS A 89 2.26 6.28 27.62
C LYS A 89 2.37 7.67 27.01
N VAL A 90 1.37 8.07 26.23
CA VAL A 90 1.30 9.43 25.64
C VAL A 90 1.21 10.47 26.77
N ILE A 91 0.35 10.28 27.76
CA ILE A 91 0.17 11.18 28.90
C ILE A 91 1.48 11.27 29.72
N GLU A 92 2.12 10.13 30.00
CA GLU A 92 3.42 10.09 30.68
C GLU A 92 4.47 10.93 29.92
N CYS A 93 4.56 10.77 28.59
CA CYS A 93 5.47 11.54 27.75
C CYS A 93 5.18 13.05 27.78
N GLN A 94 3.90 13.45 27.75
CA GLN A 94 3.49 14.86 27.79
C GLN A 94 3.66 15.50 29.16
N SER A 95 3.63 14.71 30.24
CA SER A 95 3.79 15.19 31.61
C SER A 95 5.26 15.36 32.02
N ARG A 96 6.22 14.96 31.19
CA ARG A 96 7.66 15.13 31.46
C ARG A 96 8.03 16.61 31.45
N LYS A 97 8.76 17.04 32.49
CA LYS A 97 9.23 18.42 32.61
C LYS A 97 10.48 18.72 31.77
N THR A 98 11.21 17.68 31.39
CA THR A 98 12.43 17.77 30.56
C THR A 98 12.16 17.27 29.15
N PRO A 99 12.71 17.93 28.12
CA PRO A 99 12.60 17.43 26.76
C PRO A 99 13.23 16.03 26.65
N PRO A 100 12.65 15.15 25.82
CA PRO A 100 13.16 13.79 25.66
C PRO A 100 14.59 13.81 25.12
N THR A 101 15.44 12.96 25.64
CA THR A 101 16.76 12.68 25.06
C THR A 101 16.61 11.91 23.75
N CYS A 102 17.65 11.84 22.93
CA CYS A 102 17.59 11.19 21.62
C CYS A 102 17.20 9.68 21.67
N ASN A 103 17.27 9.05 22.84
CA ASN A 103 16.92 7.65 23.05
C ASN A 103 15.57 7.45 23.77
N GLU A 104 14.85 8.51 24.13
CA GLU A 104 13.59 8.40 24.83
C GLU A 104 12.41 8.30 23.86
N GLU A 105 11.48 7.40 24.18
CA GLU A 105 10.24 7.22 23.44
C GLU A 105 9.32 8.45 23.63
N THR A 106 8.91 9.04 22.50
CA THR A 106 8.05 10.21 22.47
C THR A 106 6.57 9.83 22.38
N ALA A 107 5.68 10.78 22.63
CA ALA A 107 4.24 10.59 22.40
C ALA A 107 3.96 10.18 20.92
N GLU A 108 4.66 10.81 19.97
CA GLU A 108 4.56 10.47 18.55
C GLU A 108 5.00 9.01 18.28
N TYR A 109 6.05 8.53 18.92
CA TYR A 109 6.52 7.14 18.83
C TYR A 109 5.43 6.15 19.25
N TRP A 110 4.77 6.37 20.39
CA TRP A 110 3.72 5.49 20.87
C TRP A 110 2.49 5.48 19.99
N ILE A 111 2.03 6.66 19.54
CA ILE A 111 0.92 6.76 18.57
C ILE A 111 1.28 6.07 17.25
N ASN A 112 2.49 6.28 16.74
CA ASN A 112 2.96 5.67 15.50
C ASN A 112 2.95 4.12 15.57
N ASN A 113 3.38 3.55 16.69
CA ASN A 113 3.37 2.11 16.90
C ASN A 113 1.94 1.54 17.00
N GLU A 114 1.04 2.25 17.68
CA GLU A 114 -0.37 1.87 17.76
C GLU A 114 -1.03 1.90 16.38
N ILE A 115 -0.87 2.98 15.62
CA ILE A 115 -1.39 3.08 14.24
C ILE A 115 -0.82 1.98 13.34
N LYS A 116 0.48 1.69 13.44
CA LYS A 116 1.11 0.58 12.73
C LYS A 116 0.46 -0.76 13.07
N THR A 117 0.12 -0.98 14.35
CA THR A 117 -0.55 -2.20 14.81
C THR A 117 -1.98 -2.30 14.27
N ILE A 118 -2.73 -1.20 14.33
CA ILE A 118 -4.10 -1.13 13.79
C ILE A 118 -4.10 -1.43 12.29
N LEU A 119 -3.26 -0.75 11.53
CA LEU A 119 -3.19 -0.93 10.08
C LEU A 119 -2.71 -2.32 9.68
N LYS A 120 -1.83 -2.97 10.46
CA LYS A 120 -1.31 -4.32 10.17
C LYS A 120 -2.42 -5.38 10.04
N SER A 121 -3.55 -5.20 10.69
CA SER A 121 -4.70 -6.11 10.60
C SER A 121 -5.55 -5.89 9.35
N MET A 122 -5.25 -4.87 8.54
CA MET A 122 -5.99 -4.51 7.35
C MET A 122 -5.23 -4.98 6.10
N SER A 123 -5.93 -5.10 4.97
CA SER A 123 -5.33 -5.35 3.66
C SER A 123 -5.86 -4.31 2.67
N PHE A 124 -4.94 -3.67 1.95
CA PHE A 124 -5.25 -2.59 1.00
C PHE A 124 -4.99 -3.01 -0.45
N GLN A 125 -5.34 -4.24 -0.77
CA GLN A 125 -5.13 -4.81 -2.11
C GLN A 125 -6.28 -4.50 -3.08
N LYS A 126 -7.50 -4.27 -2.57
CA LYS A 126 -8.68 -3.95 -3.39
C LYS A 126 -8.95 -2.44 -3.41
N ILE A 127 -9.47 -1.94 -4.51
CA ILE A 127 -9.77 -0.50 -4.69
C ILE A 127 -10.66 0.06 -3.57
N ASP A 128 -11.71 -0.67 -3.15
CA ASP A 128 -12.57 -0.19 -2.07
C ASP A 128 -11.82 -0.10 -0.74
N ARG A 129 -10.93 -1.02 -0.46
CA ARG A 129 -10.05 -0.97 0.72
C ARG A 129 -9.05 0.18 0.64
N ILE A 130 -8.53 0.47 -0.55
CA ILE A 130 -7.66 1.64 -0.80
C ILE A 130 -8.45 2.93 -0.60
N LYS A 131 -9.66 3.06 -1.15
CA LYS A 131 -10.54 4.23 -0.93
C LYS A 131 -10.80 4.43 0.56
N ASP A 132 -11.13 3.35 1.26
CA ASP A 132 -11.39 3.34 2.69
C ASP A 132 -10.15 3.78 3.50
N ALA A 133 -8.97 3.26 3.17
CA ALA A 133 -7.71 3.65 3.78
C ALA A 133 -7.38 5.13 3.55
N LEU A 134 -7.55 5.63 2.32
CA LEU A 134 -7.31 7.03 1.99
C LEU A 134 -8.25 7.99 2.74
N SER A 135 -9.43 7.53 3.18
CA SER A 135 -10.36 8.35 3.97
C SER A 135 -9.84 8.70 5.36
N TYR A 136 -8.82 8.00 5.87
CA TYR A 136 -8.14 8.42 7.10
C TYR A 136 -7.33 9.70 6.95
N ILE A 137 -6.90 10.03 5.73
CA ILE A 137 -5.95 11.11 5.49
C ILE A 137 -6.44 12.13 4.46
N TRP A 138 -7.52 11.85 3.78
CA TRP A 138 -8.02 12.66 2.69
C TRP A 138 -9.55 12.68 2.67
N ASP A 139 -10.11 13.80 3.07
CA ASP A 139 -11.54 14.04 3.10
C ASP A 139 -11.99 14.64 1.75
N LEU A 140 -12.02 13.80 0.73
CA LEU A 140 -12.45 14.17 -0.60
C LEU A 140 -13.34 13.07 -1.19
N ASP A 141 -14.47 13.46 -1.75
CA ASP A 141 -15.26 12.56 -2.59
C ASP A 141 -14.53 12.23 -3.88
N HIS A 142 -14.86 11.10 -4.48
CA HIS A 142 -14.31 10.69 -5.77
C HIS A 142 -12.77 10.60 -5.83
N LYS A 143 -12.13 10.10 -4.77
CA LYS A 143 -10.66 9.97 -4.67
C LYS A 143 -10.01 9.30 -5.87
N ILE A 144 -10.60 8.20 -6.36
CA ILE A 144 -10.03 7.46 -7.49
C ILE A 144 -10.09 8.26 -8.80
N PRO A 145 -11.21 8.87 -9.20
CA PRO A 145 -11.25 9.79 -10.34
C PRO A 145 -10.21 10.92 -10.27
N VAL A 146 -10.00 11.50 -9.08
CA VAL A 146 -8.98 12.55 -8.88
C VAL A 146 -7.57 12.00 -9.08
N ILE A 147 -7.26 10.82 -8.54
CA ILE A 147 -5.97 10.16 -8.77
C ILE A 147 -5.80 9.88 -10.26
N MET A 148 -6.81 9.29 -10.91
CA MET A 148 -6.76 8.95 -12.33
C MET A 148 -6.55 10.18 -13.23
N SER A 149 -7.15 11.33 -12.89
CA SER A 149 -6.95 12.57 -13.65
C SER A 149 -5.52 13.09 -13.63
N LYS A 150 -4.70 12.64 -12.65
CA LYS A 150 -3.28 12.98 -12.53
C LYS A 150 -2.36 11.92 -13.13
N MET A 151 -2.90 10.78 -13.55
CA MET A 151 -2.13 9.73 -14.22
C MET A 151 -1.97 10.05 -15.69
N HIS A 152 -0.75 9.95 -16.20
CA HIS A 152 -0.47 10.06 -17.65
C HIS A 152 -0.68 8.68 -18.34
N TYR A 153 -1.80 8.04 -18.01
CA TYR A 153 -2.16 6.74 -18.59
C TYR A 153 -3.31 6.90 -19.60
N PRO A 154 -3.19 6.38 -20.81
CA PRO A 154 -4.24 6.43 -21.81
C PRO A 154 -5.34 5.43 -21.45
N PHE A 155 -6.28 5.88 -20.64
CA PHE A 155 -7.44 5.04 -20.30
C PHE A 155 -8.29 4.76 -21.55
N PRO A 156 -8.78 3.52 -21.72
CA PRO A 156 -9.46 3.11 -22.94
C PRO A 156 -10.87 3.67 -23.09
N GLU A 157 -11.49 4.09 -21.99
CA GLU A 157 -12.88 4.49 -21.96
C GLU A 157 -13.03 6.01 -22.06
N SER A 158 -14.15 6.45 -22.62
CA SER A 158 -14.43 7.87 -22.85
C SER A 158 -14.88 8.62 -21.59
N THR A 159 -15.33 7.90 -20.54
CA THR A 159 -15.85 8.52 -19.33
C THR A 159 -15.03 8.18 -18.11
N PRO A 160 -14.89 9.11 -17.12
CA PRO A 160 -14.17 8.84 -15.88
C PRO A 160 -14.70 7.63 -15.09
N ASN A 161 -16.03 7.44 -15.06
CA ASN A 161 -16.65 6.32 -14.36
C ASN A 161 -16.37 4.97 -15.04
N ALA A 162 -16.36 4.93 -16.37
CA ALA A 162 -16.02 3.70 -17.10
C ALA A 162 -14.53 3.37 -16.91
N ASN A 163 -13.65 4.35 -16.93
CA ASN A 163 -12.23 4.18 -16.64
C ASN A 163 -11.98 3.73 -15.20
N GLN A 164 -12.73 4.24 -14.21
CA GLN A 164 -12.66 3.76 -12.85
C GLN A 164 -13.02 2.28 -12.76
N LYS A 165 -14.15 1.86 -13.37
CA LYS A 165 -14.55 0.45 -13.42
C LYS A 165 -13.53 -0.43 -14.13
N PHE A 166 -12.92 0.08 -15.19
CA PHE A 166 -11.83 -0.62 -15.89
C PHE A 166 -10.63 -0.84 -14.95
N LEU A 167 -10.19 0.19 -14.23
CA LEU A 167 -9.10 0.10 -13.27
C LEU A 167 -9.42 -0.88 -12.13
N GLU A 168 -10.64 -0.80 -11.57
CA GLU A 168 -11.11 -1.72 -10.52
C GLU A 168 -11.04 -3.17 -10.99
N LYS A 169 -11.59 -3.49 -12.17
CA LYS A 169 -11.53 -4.83 -12.75
C LYS A 169 -10.09 -5.32 -12.96
N LYS A 170 -9.18 -4.45 -13.42
CA LYS A 170 -7.77 -4.81 -13.62
C LYS A 170 -7.07 -5.11 -12.31
N ILE A 171 -7.28 -4.31 -11.29
CA ILE A 171 -6.69 -4.55 -9.95
C ILE A 171 -7.26 -5.83 -9.34
N ASP A 172 -8.58 -6.03 -9.41
CA ASP A 172 -9.21 -7.24 -8.90
C ASP A 172 -8.70 -8.51 -9.58
N LEU A 173 -8.49 -8.46 -10.90
CA LEU A 173 -7.89 -9.58 -11.65
C LEU A 173 -6.46 -9.87 -11.17
N ILE A 174 -5.63 -8.85 -11.02
CA ILE A 174 -4.25 -8.95 -10.54
C ILE A 174 -4.21 -9.56 -9.13
N VAL A 175 -5.05 -9.05 -8.23
CA VAL A 175 -5.13 -9.52 -6.84
C VAL A 175 -5.68 -10.94 -6.75
N SER A 176 -6.70 -11.26 -7.54
CA SER A 176 -7.25 -12.62 -7.62
C SER A 176 -6.18 -13.62 -8.07
N ARG A 177 -5.45 -13.30 -9.14
CA ARG A 177 -4.36 -14.16 -9.64
C ARG A 177 -3.24 -14.34 -8.61
N ARG A 178 -2.84 -13.24 -7.95
CA ARG A 178 -1.85 -13.30 -6.84
C ARG A 178 -2.33 -14.23 -5.73
N ASN A 179 -3.61 -14.17 -5.35
CA ASN A 179 -4.17 -15.01 -4.29
C ASN A 179 -4.18 -16.50 -4.70
N GLN A 180 -4.49 -16.81 -5.94
CA GLN A 180 -4.37 -18.19 -6.48
C GLN A 180 -2.92 -18.67 -6.33
N ILE A 181 -1.93 -17.90 -6.78
CA ILE A 181 -0.52 -18.26 -6.68
C ILE A 181 -0.10 -18.56 -5.23
N VAL A 182 -0.55 -17.73 -4.27
CA VAL A 182 -0.09 -17.84 -2.89
C VAL A 182 -0.83 -18.90 -2.09
N HIS A 183 -2.13 -19.11 -2.35
CA HIS A 183 -2.98 -19.95 -1.51
C HIS A 183 -3.28 -21.31 -2.12
N GLU A 184 -3.29 -21.42 -3.44
CA GLU A 184 -3.68 -22.64 -4.17
C GLU A 184 -2.47 -23.36 -4.76
N ALA A 185 -1.25 -22.85 -4.49
CA ALA A 185 0.01 -23.31 -5.07
C ALA A 185 0.02 -23.28 -6.62
N ASP A 186 -1.02 -22.72 -7.23
CA ASP A 186 -1.22 -22.49 -8.67
C ASP A 186 -0.83 -23.67 -9.58
N TYR A 187 -1.08 -24.87 -9.09
CA TYR A 187 -0.99 -26.07 -9.94
C TYR A 187 -2.27 -26.14 -10.76
N ASP A 188 -2.23 -25.57 -11.96
CA ASP A 188 -3.24 -25.86 -12.96
C ASP A 188 -3.04 -27.29 -13.43
N ILE A 189 -3.78 -28.22 -12.80
CA ILE A 189 -3.81 -29.64 -13.17
C ILE A 189 -4.83 -29.85 -14.31
N SER A 190 -5.02 -28.90 -15.17
CA SER A 190 -5.76 -29.07 -16.41
C SER A 190 -4.81 -29.66 -17.45
N ILE A 191 -4.61 -30.99 -17.36
CA ILE A 191 -4.16 -31.83 -18.45
C ILE A 191 -5.38 -32.24 -19.25
#